data_507e0ef138a77b5a459c1da96bb6e5e9
#
_entry.id   507e0ef138a77b5a459c1da96bb6e5e9
#
_cell.length_a   1.000
_cell.length_b   1.000
_cell.length_c   1.000
_cell.angle_alpha   90.00
_cell.angle_beta   90.00
_cell.angle_gamma   90.00
#
_symmetry.space_group_name_H-M   'P 1'
#
loop_
_entity.id
_entity.type
_entity.pdbx_description
1 polymer ?
#
loop_
_entity_poly.entity_id
_entity_poly.type
_entity_poly.pdbx_seq_one_letter_code
_entity_poly.pdbx_strand_id
1 'polypeptide(L)'
;MEPTKLGLEKYVHEVHDYINKLASDLGHPTEQKRVLIIWRSVMHTIRDRIHMSESLDIISSLPMILKGMYTMGWKYHEKPPLDYETIEQMKTQVKAHQNKYGEAEFNWSLHTDEIITITIDSLSRYLTESHLEQIKGQLPQEVKAVMP
;
A
#
# COMPACT_ATOMS: atom_id res chain seq x y z
N MET A 1 -8.38 -14.34 -24.57
CA MET A 1 -7.69 -13.10 -24.90
C MET A 1 -6.36 -13.43 -25.56
N GLU A 2 -6.11 -12.83 -26.69
CA GLU A 2 -4.83 -13.02 -27.35
C GLU A 2 -3.70 -12.35 -26.55
N PRO A 3 -2.53 -13.00 -26.44
CA PRO A 3 -1.39 -12.38 -25.81
C PRO A 3 -0.99 -11.10 -26.56
N THR A 4 -0.64 -10.05 -25.84
CA THR A 4 -0.14 -8.85 -26.46
C THR A 4 1.27 -9.12 -27.00
N LYS A 5 1.65 -8.44 -28.07
CA LYS A 5 3.00 -8.54 -28.65
C LYS A 5 4.06 -8.03 -27.69
N LEU A 6 3.67 -7.24 -26.68
CA LEU A 6 4.57 -6.68 -25.68
C LEU A 6 4.83 -7.62 -24.50
N GLY A 7 4.06 -8.73 -24.38
CA GLY A 7 4.24 -9.70 -23.31
C GLY A 7 3.91 -9.17 -21.93
N LEU A 8 2.86 -8.36 -21.82
CA LEU A 8 2.51 -7.69 -20.56
C LEU A 8 1.58 -8.52 -19.67
N GLU A 9 1.03 -9.62 -20.16
CA GLU A 9 0.04 -10.44 -19.44
C GLU A 9 0.57 -10.96 -18.12
N LYS A 10 1.86 -11.31 -18.05
CA LYS A 10 2.48 -11.81 -16.83
C LYS A 10 2.43 -10.77 -15.70
N TYR A 11 2.57 -9.49 -16.04
CA TYR A 11 2.52 -8.40 -15.07
C TYR A 11 1.12 -8.17 -14.53
N VAL A 12 0.13 -8.28 -15.40
CA VAL A 12 -1.30 -8.23 -15.02
C VAL A 12 -1.62 -9.40 -14.10
N HIS A 13 -1.14 -10.59 -14.44
CA HIS A 13 -1.37 -11.80 -13.67
C HIS A 13 -0.78 -11.69 -12.25
N GLU A 14 0.43 -11.17 -12.14
CA GLU A 14 1.08 -10.95 -10.84
C GLU A 14 0.27 -10.04 -9.93
N VAL A 15 -0.24 -8.91 -10.47
CA VAL A 15 -1.04 -7.99 -9.65
C VAL A 15 -2.38 -8.60 -9.26
N HIS A 16 -3.00 -9.39 -10.16
CA HIS A 16 -4.24 -10.10 -9.83
C HIS A 16 -4.04 -11.08 -8.68
N ASP A 17 -2.97 -11.88 -8.72
CA ASP A 17 -2.67 -12.83 -7.64
C ASP A 17 -2.49 -12.14 -6.30
N TYR A 18 -1.69 -11.08 -6.27
CA TYR A 18 -1.42 -10.33 -5.06
C TYR A 18 -2.70 -9.69 -4.51
N ILE A 19 -3.46 -9.00 -5.36
CA ILE A 19 -4.67 -8.29 -4.94
C ILE A 19 -5.78 -9.27 -4.55
N ASN A 20 -5.90 -10.42 -5.21
CA ASN A 20 -6.87 -11.45 -4.83
C ASN A 20 -6.62 -11.93 -3.40
N LYS A 21 -5.37 -12.18 -3.04
CA LYS A 21 -5.04 -12.59 -1.68
C LYS A 21 -5.31 -11.49 -0.68
N LEU A 22 -4.91 -10.26 -0.98
CA LEU A 22 -5.18 -9.12 -0.11
C LEU A 22 -6.67 -8.90 0.08
N ALA A 23 -7.46 -9.02 -1.00
CA ALA A 23 -8.91 -8.90 -0.94
C ALA A 23 -9.53 -9.93 0.01
N SER A 24 -9.06 -11.18 -0.05
CA SER A 24 -9.51 -12.22 0.88
C SER A 24 -9.13 -11.88 2.31
N ASP A 25 -7.91 -11.43 2.54
CA ASP A 25 -7.43 -11.09 3.87
C ASP A 25 -8.17 -9.90 4.47
N LEU A 26 -8.63 -8.98 3.64
CA LEU A 26 -9.43 -7.83 4.06
C LEU A 26 -10.92 -8.13 4.22
N GLY A 27 -11.36 -9.34 3.86
CA GLY A 27 -12.76 -9.72 3.96
C GLY A 27 -13.64 -9.26 2.79
N HIS A 28 -13.05 -8.89 1.67
CA HIS A 28 -13.76 -8.42 0.48
C HIS A 28 -13.25 -9.12 -0.78
N PRO A 29 -13.37 -10.46 -0.86
CA PRO A 29 -12.73 -11.25 -1.93
C PRO A 29 -13.24 -10.97 -3.34
N THR A 30 -14.40 -10.31 -3.48
CA THR A 30 -14.98 -9.96 -4.80
C THR A 30 -14.82 -8.48 -5.14
N GLU A 31 -14.12 -7.71 -4.31
CA GLU A 31 -14.01 -6.26 -4.46
C GLU A 31 -12.58 -5.82 -4.82
N GLN A 32 -11.96 -6.53 -5.77
CA GLN A 32 -10.56 -6.32 -6.14
C GLN A 32 -10.25 -4.88 -6.52
N LYS A 33 -11.15 -4.23 -7.23
CA LYS A 33 -10.98 -2.84 -7.66
C LYS A 33 -10.87 -1.89 -6.47
N ARG A 34 -11.71 -2.10 -5.45
CA ARG A 34 -11.69 -1.30 -4.22
C ARG A 34 -10.47 -1.62 -3.38
N VAL A 35 -10.06 -2.90 -3.35
CA VAL A 35 -8.85 -3.31 -2.64
C VAL A 35 -7.61 -2.67 -3.28
N LEU A 36 -7.57 -2.56 -4.58
CA LEU A 36 -6.48 -1.86 -5.27
C LEU A 36 -6.43 -0.38 -4.88
N ILE A 37 -7.59 0.25 -4.76
CA ILE A 37 -7.68 1.65 -4.30
C ILE A 37 -7.21 1.79 -2.85
N ILE A 38 -7.61 0.88 -1.96
CA ILE A 38 -7.17 0.94 -0.56
C ILE A 38 -5.67 0.67 -0.45
N TRP A 39 -5.13 -0.27 -1.23
CA TRP A 39 -3.70 -0.52 -1.28
C TRP A 39 -2.94 0.75 -1.65
N ARG A 40 -3.40 1.41 -2.71
CA ARG A 40 -2.81 2.66 -3.17
C ARG A 40 -2.90 3.74 -2.07
N SER A 41 -4.03 3.82 -1.39
CA SER A 41 -4.24 4.82 -0.32
C SER A 41 -3.28 4.59 0.85
N VAL A 42 -3.13 3.35 1.29
CA VAL A 42 -2.20 3.00 2.37
C VAL A 42 -0.75 3.23 1.93
N MET A 43 -0.39 2.76 0.75
CA MET A 43 0.99 2.87 0.26
C MET A 43 1.40 4.31 0.00
N HIS A 44 0.51 5.16 -0.49
CA HIS A 44 0.81 6.58 -0.66
C HIS A 44 0.96 7.30 0.67
N THR A 45 0.19 6.90 1.68
CA THR A 45 0.32 7.44 3.04
C THR A 45 1.68 7.06 3.63
N ILE A 46 2.12 5.82 3.43
CA ILE A 46 3.45 5.36 3.84
C ILE A 46 4.55 6.12 3.07
N ARG A 47 4.42 6.16 1.75
CA ARG A 47 5.37 6.83 0.86
C ARG A 47 5.61 8.28 1.29
N ASP A 48 4.55 8.97 1.66
CA ASP A 48 4.62 10.39 2.00
C ASP A 48 5.26 10.63 3.38
N ARG A 49 5.49 9.58 4.16
CA ARG A 49 6.05 9.67 5.52
C ARG A 49 7.50 9.17 5.62
N ILE A 50 7.85 8.14 4.86
CA ILE A 50 9.17 7.49 4.97
C ILE A 50 10.23 8.21 4.13
N HIS A 51 11.49 7.92 4.43
CA HIS A 51 12.60 8.48 3.66
C HIS A 51 12.69 7.88 2.26
N MET A 52 13.32 8.64 1.36
CA MET A 52 13.48 8.24 -0.05
C MET A 52 14.16 6.88 -0.19
N SER A 53 15.17 6.60 0.64
CA SER A 53 15.91 5.34 0.57
C SER A 53 15.00 4.13 0.77
N GLU A 54 14.07 4.19 1.73
CA GLU A 54 13.12 3.11 1.97
C GLU A 54 12.09 3.00 0.85
N SER A 55 11.66 4.12 0.28
CA SER A 55 10.79 4.11 -0.89
C SER A 55 11.46 3.44 -2.09
N LEU A 56 12.75 3.69 -2.30
CA LEU A 56 13.49 3.05 -3.38
C LEU A 56 13.60 1.53 -3.18
N ASP A 57 13.76 1.08 -1.93
CA ASP A 57 13.74 -0.35 -1.60
C ASP A 57 12.39 -0.98 -1.93
N ILE A 58 11.30 -0.28 -1.61
CA ILE A 58 9.95 -0.74 -1.95
C ILE A 58 9.80 -0.84 -3.47
N ILE A 59 10.14 0.22 -4.19
CA ILE A 59 9.99 0.27 -5.65
C ILE A 59 10.78 -0.85 -6.31
N SER A 60 12.02 -1.08 -5.89
CA SER A 60 12.87 -2.10 -6.51
C SER A 60 12.36 -3.51 -6.29
N SER A 61 11.53 -3.73 -5.26
CA SER A 61 11.04 -5.07 -4.88
C SER A 61 9.64 -5.37 -5.41
N LEU A 62 8.84 -4.35 -5.72
CA LEU A 62 7.45 -4.54 -6.16
C LEU A 62 7.36 -5.04 -7.61
N PRO A 63 6.30 -5.80 -7.95
CA PRO A 63 5.98 -6.10 -9.35
C PRO A 63 5.71 -4.82 -10.14
N MET A 64 5.91 -4.88 -11.44
CA MET A 64 5.89 -3.71 -12.34
C MET A 64 4.65 -2.80 -12.17
N ILE A 65 3.45 -3.37 -12.15
CA ILE A 65 2.22 -2.56 -12.06
C ILE A 65 2.14 -1.86 -10.71
N LEU A 66 2.49 -2.57 -9.63
CA LEU A 66 2.47 -1.99 -8.29
C LEU A 66 3.53 -0.91 -8.12
N LYS A 67 4.71 -1.06 -8.78
CA LYS A 67 5.71 0.02 -8.82
C LYS A 67 5.12 1.30 -9.38
N GLY A 68 4.42 1.18 -10.51
CA GLY A 68 3.78 2.30 -11.16
C GLY A 68 2.75 2.97 -10.27
N MET A 69 1.92 2.16 -9.62
CA MET A 69 0.90 2.68 -8.72
C MET A 69 1.50 3.36 -7.49
N TYR A 70 2.55 2.79 -6.93
CA TYR A 70 3.24 3.38 -5.79
C TYR A 70 3.78 4.77 -6.12
N THR A 71 4.30 4.97 -7.33
CA THR A 71 4.93 6.22 -7.74
C THR A 71 3.97 7.26 -8.31
N MET A 72 2.70 6.91 -8.53
CA MET A 72 1.73 7.83 -9.11
C MET A 72 1.58 9.10 -8.26
N GLY A 73 1.75 10.26 -8.90
CA GLY A 73 1.60 11.54 -8.24
C GLY A 73 2.68 11.88 -7.21
N TRP A 74 3.76 11.10 -7.17
CA TRP A 74 4.83 11.30 -6.21
C TRP A 74 5.72 12.47 -6.61
N LYS A 75 5.95 13.38 -5.66
CA LYS A 75 6.85 14.50 -5.84
C LYS A 75 8.04 14.34 -4.91
N TYR A 76 9.23 14.60 -5.44
CA TYR A 76 10.44 14.54 -4.63
C TYR A 76 10.45 15.64 -3.57
N HIS A 77 10.81 15.26 -2.35
CA HIS A 77 11.05 16.17 -1.23
C HIS A 77 12.31 15.70 -0.51
N GLU A 78 13.13 16.64 -0.06
CA GLU A 78 14.33 16.31 0.73
C GLU A 78 13.95 15.66 2.08
N LYS A 79 12.76 16.00 2.58
CA LYS A 79 12.17 15.42 3.79
C LYS A 79 10.81 14.84 3.42
N PRO A 80 10.32 13.84 4.15
CA PRO A 80 8.96 13.38 3.94
C PRO A 80 7.97 14.55 4.03
N PRO A 81 6.99 14.64 3.12
CA PRO A 81 6.04 15.75 3.12
C PRO A 81 5.04 15.71 4.26
N LEU A 82 4.81 14.54 4.85
CA LEU A 82 3.88 14.40 5.97
C LEU A 82 4.63 14.00 7.22
N ASP A 83 4.24 14.61 8.34
CA ASP A 83 4.84 14.36 9.64
C ASP A 83 3.75 13.96 10.64
N TYR A 84 2.98 12.93 10.27
CA TYR A 84 2.00 12.36 11.19
C TYR A 84 2.72 11.44 12.18
N GLU A 85 2.35 11.52 13.45
CA GLU A 85 3.05 10.81 14.52
C GLU A 85 2.18 9.76 15.23
N THR A 86 0.87 9.78 15.00
CA THR A 86 -0.05 8.85 15.65
C THR A 86 -0.80 8.03 14.62
N ILE A 87 -1.29 6.85 15.06
CA ILE A 87 -2.11 6.00 14.20
C ILE A 87 -3.39 6.72 13.76
N GLU A 88 -3.96 7.56 14.62
CA GLU A 88 -5.16 8.32 14.27
C GLU A 88 -4.89 9.31 13.15
N GLN A 89 -3.75 9.98 13.21
CA GLN A 89 -3.33 10.89 12.12
C GLN A 89 -3.06 10.12 10.84
N MET A 90 -2.44 8.96 10.92
CA MET A 90 -2.19 8.09 9.77
C MET A 90 -3.50 7.64 9.14
N LYS A 91 -4.47 7.21 9.95
CA LYS A 91 -5.80 6.82 9.48
C LYS A 91 -6.49 7.97 8.73
N THR A 92 -6.34 9.18 9.24
CA THR A 92 -6.89 10.38 8.58
C THR A 92 -6.28 10.57 7.19
N GLN A 93 -4.98 10.35 7.06
CA GLN A 93 -4.30 10.46 5.76
C GLN A 93 -4.74 9.36 4.80
N VAL A 94 -4.88 8.13 5.28
CA VAL A 94 -5.40 7.04 4.45
C VAL A 94 -6.79 7.36 3.93
N LYS A 95 -7.67 7.84 4.79
CA LYS A 95 -9.05 8.20 4.41
C LYS A 95 -9.08 9.35 3.42
N ALA A 96 -8.19 10.32 3.55
CA ALA A 96 -8.07 11.42 2.60
C ALA A 96 -7.70 10.90 1.20
N HIS A 97 -6.78 9.95 1.12
CA HIS A 97 -6.42 9.31 -0.14
C HIS A 97 -7.59 8.48 -0.70
N GLN A 98 -8.29 7.71 0.14
CA GLN A 98 -9.48 6.96 -0.28
C GLN A 98 -10.52 7.88 -0.90
N ASN A 99 -10.79 9.02 -0.26
CA ASN A 99 -11.71 10.01 -0.77
C ASN A 99 -11.25 10.56 -2.12
N LYS A 100 -9.98 10.90 -2.22
CA LYS A 100 -9.38 11.43 -3.46
C LYS A 100 -9.44 10.42 -4.60
N TYR A 101 -9.28 9.13 -4.29
CA TYR A 101 -9.25 8.06 -5.29
C TYR A 101 -10.63 7.45 -5.55
N GLY A 102 -11.69 8.03 -4.99
CA GLY A 102 -13.07 7.69 -5.36
C GLY A 102 -13.72 6.56 -4.60
N GLU A 103 -13.23 6.22 -3.36
CA GLU A 103 -13.83 5.10 -2.64
C GLU A 103 -14.30 5.46 -1.20
N ALA A 104 -14.58 6.74 -0.95
CA ALA A 104 -14.98 7.24 0.37
C ALA A 104 -16.29 6.62 0.89
N GLU A 105 -17.18 6.23 -0.01
CA GLU A 105 -18.52 5.71 0.34
C GLU A 105 -18.54 4.21 0.64
N PHE A 106 -17.44 3.50 0.40
CA PHE A 106 -17.41 2.06 0.58
C PHE A 106 -17.35 1.68 2.07
N ASN A 107 -18.18 0.70 2.43
CA ASN A 107 -18.29 0.24 3.80
C ASN A 107 -17.37 -0.97 4.05
N TRP A 108 -16.16 -0.71 4.54
CA TRP A 108 -15.19 -1.76 4.85
C TRP A 108 -15.58 -2.55 6.09
N SER A 109 -15.36 -3.87 6.07
CA SER A 109 -15.63 -4.75 7.20
C SER A 109 -14.66 -4.53 8.36
N LEU A 110 -13.42 -4.14 8.05
CA LEU A 110 -12.36 -3.92 9.03
C LEU A 110 -12.18 -2.42 9.28
N HIS A 111 -11.66 -2.11 10.46
CA HIS A 111 -11.26 -0.74 10.78
C HIS A 111 -9.99 -0.36 10.00
N THR A 112 -9.79 0.94 9.80
CA THR A 112 -8.66 1.44 9.00
C THR A 112 -7.30 1.01 9.54
N ASP A 113 -7.12 0.96 10.86
CA ASP A 113 -5.88 0.50 11.47
C ASP A 113 -5.60 -0.98 11.15
N GLU A 114 -6.62 -1.82 11.14
CA GLU A 114 -6.49 -3.22 10.73
C GLU A 114 -6.14 -3.33 9.24
N ILE A 115 -6.77 -2.51 8.41
CA ILE A 115 -6.48 -2.46 6.97
C ILE A 115 -5.02 -2.06 6.73
N ILE A 116 -4.54 -1.05 7.45
CA ILE A 116 -3.13 -0.62 7.35
C ILE A 116 -2.20 -1.78 7.70
N THR A 117 -2.46 -2.45 8.81
CA THR A 117 -1.63 -3.56 9.28
C THR A 117 -1.59 -4.71 8.27
N ILE A 118 -2.76 -5.13 7.80
CA ILE A 118 -2.87 -6.22 6.81
C ILE A 118 -2.17 -5.85 5.50
N THR A 119 -2.33 -4.60 5.06
CA THR A 119 -1.70 -4.13 3.82
C THR A 119 -0.17 -4.15 3.94
N ILE A 120 0.37 -3.66 5.05
CA ILE A 120 1.82 -3.70 5.28
C ILE A 120 2.32 -5.14 5.35
N ASP A 121 1.59 -6.00 6.07
CA ASP A 121 1.97 -7.41 6.18
C ASP A 121 1.99 -8.11 4.81
N SER A 122 1.09 -7.74 3.92
CA SER A 122 1.04 -8.29 2.55
C SER A 122 2.32 -8.03 1.76
N LEU A 123 3.09 -7.00 2.14
CA LEU A 123 4.35 -6.67 1.48
C LEU A 123 5.44 -7.69 1.74
N SER A 124 5.27 -8.56 2.75
CA SER A 124 6.23 -9.63 3.04
C SER A 124 6.43 -10.57 1.86
N ARG A 125 5.52 -10.58 0.91
CA ARG A 125 5.65 -11.33 -0.35
C ARG A 125 6.81 -10.80 -1.21
N TYR A 126 7.14 -9.52 -1.10
CA TYR A 126 8.12 -8.86 -1.96
C TYR A 126 9.30 -8.26 -1.20
N LEU A 127 9.08 -7.84 0.04
CA LEU A 127 10.10 -7.18 0.84
C LEU A 127 10.70 -8.15 1.85
N THR A 128 11.99 -7.98 2.12
CA THR A 128 12.65 -8.74 3.19
C THR A 128 12.16 -8.26 4.55
N GLU A 129 12.34 -9.10 5.56
CA GLU A 129 12.02 -8.71 6.94
C GLU A 129 12.77 -7.45 7.37
N SER A 130 14.04 -7.33 6.96
CA SER A 130 14.86 -6.15 7.24
C SER A 130 14.27 -4.87 6.64
N HIS A 131 13.83 -4.93 5.39
CA HIS A 131 13.19 -3.79 4.73
C HIS A 131 11.88 -3.41 5.43
N LEU A 132 11.07 -4.40 5.81
CA LEU A 132 9.82 -4.16 6.54
C LEU A 132 10.09 -3.49 7.88
N GLU A 133 11.08 -3.94 8.62
CA GLU A 133 11.45 -3.34 9.91
C GLU A 133 11.88 -1.88 9.75
N GLN A 134 12.63 -1.56 8.70
CA GLN A 134 13.05 -0.19 8.41
C GLN A 134 11.85 0.72 8.10
N ILE A 135 10.89 0.22 7.35
CA ILE A 135 9.66 0.95 7.05
C ILE A 135 8.85 1.18 8.32
N LYS A 136 8.63 0.14 9.11
CA LYS A 136 7.89 0.22 10.37
C LYS A 136 8.54 1.20 11.34
N GLY A 137 9.87 1.28 11.34
CA GLY A 137 10.62 2.18 12.20
C GLY A 137 10.37 3.66 11.90
N GLN A 138 9.85 3.98 10.73
CA GLN A 138 9.54 5.36 10.32
C GLN A 138 8.05 5.69 10.41
N LEU A 139 7.22 4.73 10.78
CA LEU A 139 5.79 4.92 10.95
C LEU A 139 5.46 5.19 12.42
N PRO A 140 4.24 5.68 12.73
CA PRO A 140 3.83 5.88 14.11
C PRO A 140 4.04 4.62 14.95
N GLN A 141 4.45 4.80 16.19
CA GLN A 141 4.77 3.70 17.09
C GLN A 141 3.59 2.76 17.30
N GLU A 142 2.36 3.29 17.30
CA GLU A 142 1.15 2.49 17.46
C GLU A 142 0.96 1.50 16.31
N VAL A 143 1.40 1.83 15.11
CA VAL A 143 1.36 0.92 13.94
C VAL A 143 2.24 -0.29 14.23
N LYS A 144 3.42 -0.03 14.76
CA LYS A 144 4.37 -1.08 15.13
C LYS A 144 3.81 -2.01 16.20
N ALA A 145 3.07 -1.46 17.15
CA ALA A 145 2.50 -2.21 18.27
C ALA A 145 1.35 -3.13 17.86
N VAL A 146 0.58 -2.79 16.79
CA VAL A 146 -0.55 -3.61 16.32
C VAL A 146 -0.14 -4.62 15.24
N MET A 147 1.10 -4.56 14.78
CA MET A 147 1.60 -5.51 13.77
C MET A 147 2.10 -6.78 14.43
N PRO A 148 1.76 -7.95 13.85
CA PRO A 148 2.27 -9.22 14.35
C PRO A 148 3.78 -9.35 14.22
#